data_62f93714e895065fe51459e19fbf111d
#
_entry.id   62f93714e895065fe51459e19fbf111d
#
_cell.length_a   1.000
_cell.length_b   1.000
_cell.length_c   1.000
_cell.angle_alpha   90.00
_cell.angle_beta   90.00
_cell.angle_gamma   90.00
#
_symmetry.space_group_name_H-M   'P 1'
#
loop_
_entity.id
_entity.type
_entity.pdbx_description
1 polymer ?
#
loop_
_entity_poly.entity_id
_entity_poly.type
_entity_poly.pdbx_seq_one_letter_code
_entity_poly.pdbx_strand_id
1 'polypeptide(L)'
;PATAAKSTAYFNMIKGAQDMLAGSATELAGFEIVDDYHFNITLEYPFAPFVKNIGTSYADIFPEDACTAAGENWGLGTDLIGTGPYKIAENDDTTQVVLVKNEDYHGGEVNLDELDIIFYDDDQTKLIAYENGDIDLADLNASLLSQYETNYADEITAYHPLGTSFISMNLKDQYL
;
A
#
# COMPACT_ATOMS: atom_id res chain seq x y z
N PRO A 1 -11.54 -13.15 -4.32
CA PRO A 1 -11.30 -14.37 -5.10
C PRO A 1 -9.92 -14.40 -5.71
N ALA A 2 -9.28 -15.59 -5.83
CA ALA A 2 -7.92 -15.74 -6.37
C ALA A 2 -7.78 -15.15 -7.80
N THR A 3 -8.84 -15.14 -8.57
CA THR A 3 -8.89 -14.58 -9.94
C THR A 3 -8.83 -13.06 -9.99
N ALA A 4 -9.14 -12.37 -8.89
CA ALA A 4 -9.09 -10.92 -8.78
C ALA A 4 -7.79 -10.42 -8.14
N ALA A 5 -7.01 -11.29 -7.50
CA ALA A 5 -5.79 -10.91 -6.80
C ALA A 5 -4.69 -10.50 -7.80
N LYS A 6 -4.23 -9.26 -7.68
CA LYS A 6 -3.17 -8.70 -8.55
C LYS A 6 -1.75 -9.09 -8.10
N SER A 7 -1.56 -9.50 -6.85
CA SER A 7 -0.23 -9.80 -6.28
C SER A 7 -0.27 -11.04 -5.38
N THR A 8 -0.38 -12.21 -6.01
CA THR A 8 -0.45 -13.49 -5.31
C THR A 8 0.92 -14.00 -4.84
N ALA A 9 2.02 -13.43 -5.36
CA ALA A 9 3.38 -13.87 -5.06
C ALA A 9 3.72 -13.82 -3.56
N TYR A 10 3.13 -12.88 -2.82
CA TYR A 10 3.34 -12.73 -1.38
C TYR A 10 2.71 -13.84 -0.52
N PHE A 11 1.75 -14.60 -1.08
CA PHE A 11 0.95 -15.58 -0.34
C PHE A 11 0.93 -16.97 -0.96
N ASN A 12 1.64 -17.17 -2.07
CA ASN A 12 1.65 -18.46 -2.79
C ASN A 12 2.31 -19.63 -2.03
N MET A 13 2.99 -19.32 -0.90
CA MET A 13 3.53 -20.32 0.03
C MET A 13 2.50 -20.85 1.03
N ILE A 14 1.29 -20.27 1.09
CA ILE A 14 0.22 -20.81 1.94
C ILE A 14 -0.24 -22.14 1.32
N LYS A 15 -0.46 -23.14 2.18
CA LYS A 15 -0.88 -24.47 1.75
C LYS A 15 -2.18 -24.40 0.92
N GLY A 16 -2.15 -25.00 -0.25
CA GLY A 16 -3.28 -24.98 -1.20
C GLY A 16 -3.43 -23.70 -2.03
N ALA A 17 -2.54 -22.70 -1.87
CA ALA A 17 -2.62 -21.47 -2.65
C ALA A 17 -2.45 -21.71 -4.15
N GLN A 18 -1.57 -22.62 -4.55
CA GLN A 18 -1.36 -22.96 -5.95
C GLN A 18 -2.59 -23.61 -6.59
N ASP A 19 -3.32 -24.44 -5.85
CA ASP A 19 -4.53 -25.08 -6.32
C ASP A 19 -5.65 -24.05 -6.52
N MET A 20 -5.77 -23.06 -5.63
CA MET A 20 -6.70 -21.94 -5.82
C MET A 20 -6.35 -21.09 -7.04
N LEU A 21 -5.06 -20.77 -7.24
CA LEU A 21 -4.61 -19.99 -8.39
C LEU A 21 -4.82 -20.73 -9.70
N ALA A 22 -4.68 -22.05 -9.70
CA ALA A 22 -4.96 -22.91 -10.85
C ALA A 22 -6.48 -23.12 -11.09
N GLY A 23 -7.35 -22.67 -10.16
CA GLY A 23 -8.80 -22.88 -10.25
C GLY A 23 -9.22 -24.33 -9.91
N SER A 24 -8.33 -25.13 -9.36
CA SER A 24 -8.60 -26.52 -8.95
C SER A 24 -9.17 -26.63 -7.53
N ALA A 25 -9.11 -25.56 -6.74
CA ALA A 25 -9.72 -25.47 -5.42
C ALA A 25 -10.52 -24.16 -5.27
N THR A 26 -11.56 -24.19 -4.44
CA THR A 26 -12.41 -23.03 -4.11
C THR A 26 -12.08 -22.47 -2.73
N GLU A 27 -11.34 -23.21 -1.93
CA GLU A 27 -10.95 -22.84 -0.56
C GLU A 27 -9.44 -22.95 -0.38
N LEU A 28 -8.91 -22.11 0.49
CA LEU A 28 -7.49 -22.08 0.82
C LEU A 28 -7.22 -23.09 1.94
N ALA A 29 -6.72 -24.27 1.59
CA ALA A 29 -6.51 -25.38 2.54
C ALA A 29 -5.61 -25.06 3.75
N GLY A 30 -4.77 -24.03 3.62
CA GLY A 30 -3.88 -23.56 4.69
C GLY A 30 -4.47 -22.46 5.55
N PHE A 31 -5.73 -22.06 5.34
CA PHE A 31 -6.39 -21.04 6.14
C PHE A 31 -7.54 -21.66 6.92
N GLU A 32 -7.48 -21.59 8.24
CA GLU A 32 -8.46 -22.17 9.14
C GLU A 32 -8.98 -21.10 10.12
N ILE A 33 -10.28 -20.85 10.12
CA ILE A 33 -10.93 -19.99 11.11
C ILE A 33 -11.22 -20.84 12.36
N VAL A 34 -10.63 -20.48 13.49
CA VAL A 34 -10.83 -21.17 14.77
C VAL A 34 -12.04 -20.60 15.50
N ASP A 35 -12.14 -19.27 15.57
CA ASP A 35 -13.25 -18.51 16.15
C ASP A 35 -13.23 -17.07 15.62
N ASP A 36 -14.09 -16.19 16.16
CA ASP A 36 -14.24 -14.79 15.73
C ASP A 36 -12.94 -13.95 15.83
N TYR A 37 -11.97 -14.40 16.60
CA TYR A 37 -10.73 -13.66 16.89
C TYR A 37 -9.46 -14.43 16.54
N HIS A 38 -9.57 -15.71 16.19
CA HIS A 38 -8.42 -16.58 15.95
C HIS A 38 -8.53 -17.31 14.62
N PHE A 39 -7.44 -17.31 13.90
CA PHE A 39 -7.28 -18.12 12.68
C PHE A 39 -5.87 -18.69 12.62
N ASN A 40 -5.71 -19.77 11.89
CA ASN A 40 -4.43 -20.42 11.64
C ASN A 40 -4.06 -20.30 10.17
N ILE A 41 -2.79 -20.01 9.91
CA ILE A 41 -2.22 -20.08 8.54
C ILE A 41 -1.15 -21.16 8.52
N THR A 42 -1.33 -22.14 7.67
CA THR A 42 -0.37 -23.24 7.42
C THR A 42 0.35 -22.99 6.10
N LEU A 43 1.67 -23.05 6.13
CA LEU A 43 2.52 -22.90 4.94
C LEU A 43 2.88 -24.27 4.36
N GLU A 44 3.11 -24.36 3.04
CA GLU A 44 3.62 -25.55 2.37
C GLU A 44 5.04 -25.92 2.81
N TYR A 45 5.83 -24.91 3.16
CA TYR A 45 7.21 -25.06 3.63
C TYR A 45 7.56 -23.93 4.60
N PRO A 46 8.57 -24.12 5.48
CA PRO A 46 9.01 -23.08 6.39
C PRO A 46 9.51 -21.85 5.62
N PHE A 47 8.88 -20.69 5.84
CA PHE A 47 9.22 -19.44 5.19
C PHE A 47 9.23 -18.29 6.21
N ALA A 48 10.39 -18.02 6.81
CA ALA A 48 10.54 -17.01 7.85
C ALA A 48 10.08 -15.58 7.45
N PRO A 49 10.23 -15.12 6.17
CA PRO A 49 9.73 -13.80 5.77
C PRO A 49 8.21 -13.67 5.74
N PHE A 50 7.44 -14.76 5.88
CA PHE A 50 5.98 -14.76 5.77
C PHE A 50 5.32 -13.75 6.70
N VAL A 51 5.82 -13.62 7.94
CA VAL A 51 5.28 -12.64 8.91
C VAL A 51 5.40 -11.20 8.39
N LYS A 52 6.46 -10.90 7.62
CA LYS A 52 6.59 -9.58 6.98
C LYS A 52 5.61 -9.40 5.82
N ASN A 53 5.29 -10.48 5.09
CA ASN A 53 4.31 -10.43 4.01
C ASN A 53 2.91 -10.09 4.54
N ILE A 54 2.54 -10.61 5.73
CA ILE A 54 1.28 -10.27 6.39
C ILE A 54 1.22 -8.78 6.80
N GLY A 55 2.35 -8.15 7.06
CA GLY A 55 2.44 -6.72 7.38
C GLY A 55 2.45 -5.79 6.15
N THR A 56 2.15 -6.30 4.96
CA THR A 56 2.03 -5.50 3.75
C THR A 56 0.56 -5.18 3.45
N SER A 57 0.31 -4.09 2.71
CA SER A 57 -1.04 -3.70 2.27
C SER A 57 -1.78 -4.75 1.42
N TYR A 58 -1.08 -5.78 0.94
CA TYR A 58 -1.71 -6.93 0.27
C TYR A 58 -2.46 -7.87 1.22
N ALA A 59 -2.25 -7.74 2.53
CA ALA A 59 -2.89 -8.54 3.58
C ALA A 59 -3.84 -7.70 4.46
N ASP A 60 -4.19 -6.50 4.06
CA ASP A 60 -5.09 -5.66 4.80
C ASP A 60 -6.46 -6.33 4.99
N ILE A 61 -6.99 -6.20 6.20
CA ILE A 61 -8.30 -6.76 6.57
C ILE A 61 -9.36 -5.68 6.34
N PHE A 62 -10.41 -6.05 5.62
CA PHE A 62 -11.53 -5.16 5.30
C PHE A 62 -12.88 -5.87 5.52
N PRO A 63 -13.97 -5.13 5.78
CA PRO A 63 -15.30 -5.72 5.94
C PRO A 63 -15.81 -6.27 4.60
N GLU A 64 -16.15 -7.57 4.58
CA GLU A 64 -16.64 -8.25 3.38
C GLU A 64 -17.92 -7.61 2.82
N ASP A 65 -18.86 -7.27 3.72
CA ASP A 65 -20.14 -6.66 3.33
C ASP A 65 -19.93 -5.30 2.63
N ALA A 66 -19.05 -4.45 3.17
CA ALA A 66 -18.74 -3.15 2.58
C ALA A 66 -18.03 -3.29 1.23
N CYS A 67 -17.04 -4.19 1.14
CA CYS A 67 -16.34 -4.48 -0.09
C CYS A 67 -17.28 -5.03 -1.17
N THR A 68 -18.17 -5.94 -0.79
CA THR A 68 -19.16 -6.52 -1.71
C THR A 68 -20.16 -5.48 -2.19
N ALA A 69 -20.63 -4.60 -1.31
CA ALA A 69 -21.56 -3.52 -1.64
C ALA A 69 -20.93 -2.49 -2.58
N ALA A 70 -19.67 -2.13 -2.37
CA ALA A 70 -18.92 -1.20 -3.21
C ALA A 70 -18.53 -1.80 -4.58
N GLY A 71 -18.31 -3.12 -4.65
CA GLY A 71 -17.94 -3.82 -5.87
C GLY A 71 -16.66 -3.25 -6.50
N GLU A 72 -16.76 -2.82 -7.77
CA GLU A 72 -15.62 -2.24 -8.52
C GLU A 72 -15.18 -0.87 -7.98
N ASN A 73 -16.01 -0.21 -7.19
CA ASN A 73 -15.70 1.09 -6.58
C ASN A 73 -15.00 0.94 -5.21
N TRP A 74 -14.74 -0.28 -4.73
CA TRP A 74 -14.01 -0.47 -3.48
C TRP A 74 -12.63 0.17 -3.53
N GLY A 75 -12.36 1.05 -2.57
CA GLY A 75 -11.10 1.82 -2.49
C GLY A 75 -11.08 3.10 -3.31
N LEU A 76 -12.19 3.44 -3.98
CA LEU A 76 -12.40 4.73 -4.65
C LEU A 76 -13.31 5.63 -3.80
N GLY A 77 -13.13 6.94 -3.92
CA GLY A 77 -13.93 7.89 -3.14
C GLY A 77 -13.69 7.79 -1.63
N THR A 78 -14.74 7.94 -0.84
CA THR A 78 -14.68 8.01 0.64
C THR A 78 -15.14 6.73 1.34
N ASP A 79 -15.60 5.72 0.62
CA ASP A 79 -16.27 4.53 1.19
C ASP A 79 -15.30 3.45 1.70
N LEU A 80 -14.01 3.75 1.74
CA LEU A 80 -13.01 2.82 2.27
C LEU A 80 -13.10 2.73 3.80
N ILE A 81 -13.34 1.52 4.31
CA ILE A 81 -13.33 1.22 5.75
C ILE A 81 -12.03 0.50 6.09
N GLY A 82 -11.21 1.12 6.93
CA GLY A 82 -9.94 0.57 7.38
C GLY A 82 -9.77 0.67 8.90
N THR A 83 -8.70 0.08 9.40
CA THR A 83 -8.33 0.09 10.83
C THR A 83 -7.23 1.09 11.16
N GLY A 84 -6.89 1.97 10.22
CA GLY A 84 -5.80 2.94 10.33
C GLY A 84 -6.12 4.14 11.23
N PRO A 85 -5.09 4.99 11.46
CA PRO A 85 -5.23 6.18 12.31
C PRO A 85 -6.05 7.30 11.68
N TYR A 86 -6.31 7.23 10.38
CA TYR A 86 -7.08 8.23 9.64
C TYR A 86 -8.22 7.58 8.85
N LYS A 87 -9.28 8.36 8.61
CA LYS A 87 -10.42 8.04 7.74
C LYS A 87 -10.41 9.02 6.56
N ILE A 88 -10.83 8.57 5.38
CA ILE A 88 -10.99 9.44 4.21
C ILE A 88 -12.22 10.31 4.44
N ALA A 89 -12.03 11.63 4.47
CA ALA A 89 -13.12 12.61 4.54
C ALA A 89 -13.53 13.08 3.14
N GLU A 90 -12.53 13.34 2.29
CA GLU A 90 -12.75 13.77 0.91
C GLU A 90 -11.74 13.04 0.01
N ASN A 91 -12.20 12.66 -1.17
CA ASN A 91 -11.37 12.11 -2.23
C ASN A 91 -11.99 12.44 -3.57
N ASP A 92 -11.33 13.24 -4.37
CA ASP A 92 -11.77 13.59 -5.73
C ASP A 92 -11.09 12.73 -6.82
N ASP A 93 -10.26 11.77 -6.39
CA ASP A 93 -9.49 10.83 -7.22
C ASP A 93 -8.51 11.49 -8.22
N THR A 94 -8.38 12.80 -8.21
CA THR A 94 -7.58 13.55 -9.21
C THR A 94 -6.65 14.59 -8.63
N THR A 95 -7.08 15.38 -7.65
CA THR A 95 -6.32 16.51 -7.13
C THR A 95 -5.89 16.34 -5.68
N GLN A 96 -6.77 15.77 -4.84
CA GLN A 96 -6.47 15.61 -3.42
C GLN A 96 -7.25 14.50 -2.74
N VAL A 97 -6.69 14.03 -1.63
CA VAL A 97 -7.35 13.20 -0.62
C VAL A 97 -7.21 13.90 0.73
N VAL A 98 -8.32 14.16 1.39
CA VAL A 98 -8.37 14.69 2.75
C VAL A 98 -8.62 13.56 3.73
N LEU A 99 -7.72 13.40 4.67
CA LEU A 99 -7.79 12.40 5.72
C LEU A 99 -8.04 13.08 7.06
N VAL A 100 -9.03 12.61 7.81
CA VAL A 100 -9.31 13.10 9.15
C VAL A 100 -9.01 12.00 10.17
N LYS A 101 -8.67 12.43 11.37
CA LYS A 101 -8.36 11.55 12.49
C LYS A 101 -9.45 10.52 12.73
N ASN A 102 -9.04 9.27 12.96
CA ASN A 102 -9.92 8.19 13.40
C ASN A 102 -9.94 8.14 14.92
N GLU A 103 -11.02 8.64 15.53
CA GLU A 103 -11.18 8.67 16.99
C GLU A 103 -11.22 7.27 17.63
N ASP A 104 -11.57 6.24 16.83
CA ASP A 104 -11.63 4.84 17.27
C ASP A 104 -10.33 4.07 17.00
N TYR A 105 -9.24 4.77 16.67
CA TYR A 105 -7.98 4.10 16.34
C TYR A 105 -7.39 3.35 17.53
N HIS A 106 -7.18 2.06 17.38
CA HIS A 106 -6.69 1.16 18.44
C HIS A 106 -5.22 1.38 18.84
N GLY A 107 -4.44 2.06 18.01
CA GLY A 107 -2.99 2.28 18.25
C GLY A 107 -2.67 3.49 19.14
N GLY A 108 -3.69 4.17 19.69
CA GLY A 108 -3.54 5.31 20.59
C GLY A 108 -3.74 6.67 19.92
N GLU A 109 -3.25 7.72 20.55
CA GLU A 109 -3.47 9.10 20.13
C GLU A 109 -2.78 9.40 18.80
N VAL A 110 -3.51 10.09 17.92
CA VAL A 110 -3.06 10.57 16.62
C VAL A 110 -2.76 12.07 16.73
N ASN A 111 -1.55 12.49 16.32
CA ASN A 111 -1.06 13.84 16.57
C ASN A 111 -1.65 14.91 15.64
N LEU A 112 -2.02 14.55 14.40
CA LEU A 112 -2.59 15.47 13.44
C LEU A 112 -4.09 15.21 13.33
N ASP A 113 -4.89 16.28 13.36
CA ASP A 113 -6.35 16.19 13.22
C ASP A 113 -6.74 15.92 11.76
N GLU A 114 -5.97 16.48 10.83
CA GLU A 114 -6.22 16.41 9.39
C GLU A 114 -4.88 16.24 8.64
N LEU A 115 -4.91 15.53 7.53
CA LEU A 115 -3.79 15.32 6.62
C LEU A 115 -4.29 15.40 5.18
N ASP A 116 -3.80 16.39 4.45
CA ASP A 116 -4.13 16.63 3.05
C ASP A 116 -3.05 16.03 2.15
N ILE A 117 -3.43 15.11 1.28
CA ILE A 117 -2.56 14.54 0.26
C ILE A 117 -2.93 15.19 -1.07
N ILE A 118 -2.04 16.04 -1.58
CA ILE A 118 -2.26 16.79 -2.81
C ILE A 118 -1.46 16.15 -3.95
N PHE A 119 -2.11 15.92 -5.08
CA PHE A 119 -1.48 15.34 -6.26
C PHE A 119 -0.94 16.43 -7.19
N TYR A 120 0.28 16.27 -7.64
CA TYR A 120 0.94 17.14 -8.60
C TYR A 120 1.34 16.35 -9.84
N ASP A 121 1.13 16.91 -11.02
CA ASP A 121 1.47 16.26 -12.28
C ASP A 121 2.99 16.17 -12.53
N ASP A 122 3.75 17.09 -11.91
CA ASP A 122 5.20 17.15 -12.04
C ASP A 122 5.91 17.58 -10.76
N ASP A 123 7.14 17.09 -10.60
CA ASP A 123 7.97 17.34 -9.43
C ASP A 123 8.33 18.83 -9.26
N GLN A 124 8.49 19.57 -10.34
CA GLN A 124 8.88 20.98 -10.26
C GLN A 124 7.76 21.83 -9.64
N THR A 125 6.51 21.62 -10.07
CA THR A 125 5.34 22.31 -9.52
C THR A 125 5.14 21.96 -8.04
N LYS A 126 5.30 20.68 -7.68
CA LYS A 126 5.24 20.23 -6.29
C LYS A 126 6.29 20.91 -5.40
N LEU A 127 7.54 21.00 -5.86
CA LEU A 127 8.61 21.64 -5.09
C LEU A 127 8.43 23.15 -4.98
N ILE A 128 7.86 23.82 -6.00
CA ILE A 128 7.50 25.24 -5.93
C ILE A 128 6.40 25.45 -4.86
N ALA A 129 5.43 24.56 -4.76
CA ALA A 129 4.40 24.62 -3.72
C ALA A 129 5.02 24.47 -2.31
N TYR A 130 6.02 23.61 -2.15
CA TYR A 130 6.79 23.50 -0.91
C TYR A 130 7.56 24.79 -0.59
N GLU A 131 8.27 25.38 -1.57
CA GLU A 131 8.98 26.66 -1.40
C GLU A 131 8.06 27.82 -1.01
N ASN A 132 6.83 27.82 -1.50
CA ASN A 132 5.80 28.82 -1.17
C ASN A 132 5.14 28.59 0.19
N GLY A 133 5.32 27.42 0.80
CA GLY A 133 4.63 27.02 2.02
C GLY A 133 3.18 26.57 1.81
N ASP A 134 2.83 26.17 0.57
CA ASP A 134 1.50 25.65 0.25
C ASP A 134 1.37 24.17 0.70
N ILE A 135 2.49 23.47 0.85
CA ILE A 135 2.57 22.11 1.40
C ILE A 135 3.75 22.00 2.38
N ASP A 136 3.63 21.11 3.37
CA ASP A 136 4.62 20.93 4.44
C ASP A 136 5.64 19.85 4.12
N LEU A 137 5.33 18.92 3.23
CA LEU A 137 6.16 17.77 2.88
C LEU A 137 6.10 17.48 1.38
N ALA A 138 7.26 17.31 0.76
CA ALA A 138 7.36 16.88 -0.64
C ALA A 138 8.43 15.79 -0.79
N ASP A 139 8.16 14.79 -1.60
CA ASP A 139 9.21 13.88 -2.02
C ASP A 139 10.11 14.54 -3.06
N LEU A 140 11.43 14.39 -2.87
CA LEU A 140 12.45 14.97 -3.72
C LEU A 140 13.10 13.88 -4.59
N ASN A 141 12.94 14.01 -5.89
CA ASN A 141 13.59 13.11 -6.84
C ASN A 141 15.11 13.36 -6.84
N ALA A 142 15.89 12.28 -6.90
CA ALA A 142 17.36 12.36 -6.91
C ALA A 142 17.94 13.25 -8.04
N SER A 143 17.24 13.38 -9.16
CA SER A 143 17.65 14.26 -10.26
C SER A 143 17.57 15.75 -9.92
N LEU A 144 16.76 16.14 -8.94
CA LEU A 144 16.59 17.52 -8.47
C LEU A 144 17.38 17.81 -7.20
N LEU A 145 17.99 16.80 -6.58
CA LEU A 145 18.68 16.92 -5.29
C LEU A 145 19.71 18.06 -5.31
N SER A 146 20.56 18.13 -6.34
CA SER A 146 21.62 19.15 -6.43
C SER A 146 21.09 20.59 -6.52
N GLN A 147 19.85 20.77 -6.95
CA GLN A 147 19.22 22.10 -7.00
C GLN A 147 18.79 22.56 -5.61
N TYR A 148 18.32 21.61 -4.78
CA TYR A 148 17.70 21.91 -3.48
C TYR A 148 18.67 21.77 -2.30
N GLU A 149 19.70 20.90 -2.37
CA GLU A 149 20.64 20.65 -1.29
C GLU A 149 21.41 21.90 -0.79
N THR A 150 21.53 22.94 -1.61
CA THR A 150 22.23 24.16 -1.20
C THR A 150 21.40 25.01 -0.23
N ASN A 151 20.11 25.11 -0.45
CA ASN A 151 19.22 25.99 0.32
C ASN A 151 18.41 25.26 1.39
N TYR A 152 18.18 23.96 1.21
CA TYR A 152 17.28 23.13 2.03
C TYR A 152 17.99 21.90 2.63
N ALA A 153 19.33 21.93 2.76
CA ALA A 153 20.11 20.80 3.28
C ALA A 153 19.60 20.26 4.62
N ASP A 154 19.18 21.13 5.51
CA ASP A 154 18.72 20.78 6.86
C ASP A 154 17.28 20.22 6.87
N GLU A 155 16.54 20.38 5.77
CA GLU A 155 15.16 19.93 5.61
C GLU A 155 15.08 18.62 4.81
N ILE A 156 16.17 18.23 4.13
CA ILE A 156 16.23 17.02 3.32
C ILE A 156 16.53 15.80 4.19
N THR A 157 15.61 14.86 4.22
CA THR A 157 15.81 13.55 4.86
C THR A 157 15.99 12.47 3.79
N ALA A 158 17.16 11.83 3.77
CA ALA A 158 17.43 10.73 2.84
C ALA A 158 16.88 9.41 3.39
N TYR A 159 16.06 8.73 2.60
CA TYR A 159 15.60 7.38 2.86
C TYR A 159 16.28 6.39 1.91
N HIS A 160 16.88 5.35 2.48
CA HIS A 160 17.55 4.28 1.72
C HIS A 160 16.73 2.99 1.78
N PRO A 161 15.80 2.75 0.82
CA PRO A 161 15.03 1.53 0.79
C PRO A 161 15.93 0.32 0.51
N LEU A 162 15.60 -0.83 1.10
CA LEU A 162 16.20 -2.11 0.74
C LEU A 162 15.63 -2.56 -0.61
N GLY A 163 16.28 -2.15 -1.68
CA GLY A 163 15.85 -2.43 -3.04
C GLY A 163 17.04 -2.54 -3.99
N THR A 164 16.81 -3.21 -5.10
CA THR A 164 17.77 -3.31 -6.20
C THR A 164 17.08 -2.93 -7.51
N SER A 165 17.62 -1.96 -8.21
CA SER A 165 17.20 -1.65 -9.58
C SER A 165 18.05 -2.45 -10.58
N PHE A 166 17.39 -3.08 -11.54
CA PHE A 166 18.07 -3.87 -12.55
C PHE A 166 17.43 -3.70 -13.92
N ILE A 167 18.23 -3.93 -14.96
CA ILE A 167 17.75 -3.99 -16.33
C ILE A 167 17.49 -5.47 -16.65
N SER A 168 16.24 -5.79 -16.97
CA SER A 168 15.87 -7.13 -17.43
C SER A 168 15.98 -7.20 -18.94
N MET A 169 16.77 -8.17 -19.42
CA MET A 169 16.91 -8.42 -20.85
C MET A 169 16.02 -9.57 -21.27
N ASN A 170 15.37 -9.46 -22.43
CA ASN A 170 14.59 -10.55 -23.00
C ASN A 170 15.52 -11.59 -23.63
N LEU A 171 15.91 -12.60 -22.86
CA LEU A 171 16.82 -13.68 -23.32
C LEU A 171 16.22 -14.58 -24.41
N LYS A 172 14.97 -14.37 -24.79
CA LYS A 172 14.34 -15.07 -25.94
C LYS A 172 14.42 -14.25 -27.22
N ASP A 173 14.96 -13.03 -27.15
CA ASP A 173 15.19 -12.21 -28.34
C ASP A 173 16.38 -12.79 -29.12
N GLN A 174 16.21 -12.88 -30.44
CA GLN A 174 17.24 -13.44 -31.32
C GLN A 174 18.47 -12.54 -31.52
N TYR A 175 18.41 -11.30 -31.03
CA TYR A 175 19.48 -10.31 -31.12
C TYR A 175 20.24 -10.10 -29.81
N LEU A 176 19.89 -10.83 -28.74
CA LEU A 176 20.59 -10.94 -27.46
C LEU A 176 21.12 -12.38 -27.26
#